data_1eb67e4e582428d26495d48c1d675d89
#
_entry.id   1eb67e4e582428d26495d48c1d675d89
#
_cell.length_a   1.000
_cell.length_b   1.000
_cell.length_c   1.000
_cell.angle_alpha   90.00
_cell.angle_beta   90.00
_cell.angle_gamma   90.00
#
_symmetry.space_group_name_H-M   'P 1'
#
loop_
_entity.id
_entity.type
_entity.pdbx_description
1 polymer ?
#
loop_
_entity_poly.entity_id
_entity_poly.type
_entity_poly.pdbx_seq_one_letter_code
_entity_poly.pdbx_strand_id
1 'polypeptide(L)'
;MKLSIESQKSSAEILEKMIGQSLRIDEVIDEENGWYRRLFCGSIKSASITHVGDLFTIMISGISNSDLLDREKKSRSFQNLYQTYNSVVQKVMSDTKDASFQWKLSNEQNINRLIVQYEESDWEFVKRIASHMHTFVIADEKNDLPSMYVGVQKKSQRDWKDETLYVYEKGIEKQYQSILDGNNSHNDFLYYSFRSEENYDLCDWFTIEGESFIISSKKAIFERGELLFSYKVQKEASFWQSEKYNYAIKGVALDGRIKKTKEENIYVQLDIDEEENSDYAFLWEPVYGNIAYLSLIHI
;
A
#
# COMPACT_ATOMS: atom_id res chain seq x y z
N MET A 1 -18.10 -6.83 24.91
CA MET A 1 -17.69 -5.84 25.92
C MET A 1 -18.95 -5.04 26.30
N LYS A 2 -19.43 -5.11 27.54
CA LYS A 2 -20.54 -4.27 28.01
C LYS A 2 -19.95 -2.98 28.58
N LEU A 3 -20.16 -1.87 27.90
CA LEU A 3 -19.89 -0.53 28.45
C LEU A 3 -21.22 0.06 28.93
N SER A 4 -21.35 0.36 30.21
CA SER A 4 -22.48 1.11 30.72
C SER A 4 -22.14 2.60 30.64
N ILE A 5 -22.91 3.37 29.89
CA ILE A 5 -22.70 4.80 29.67
C ILE A 5 -23.77 5.53 30.47
N GLU A 6 -23.40 6.29 31.48
CA GLU A 6 -24.30 6.92 32.43
C GLU A 6 -24.93 8.25 31.97
N SER A 7 -24.45 8.90 30.87
CA SER A 7 -25.04 10.13 30.35
C SER A 7 -24.68 10.44 28.90
N GLN A 8 -25.56 11.21 28.18
CA GLN A 8 -25.31 11.64 26.80
C GLN A 8 -24.09 12.54 26.63
N LYS A 9 -23.71 13.36 27.60
CA LYS A 9 -22.50 14.18 27.56
C LYS A 9 -21.22 13.34 27.64
N SER A 10 -21.26 12.25 28.40
CA SER A 10 -20.12 11.33 28.49
C SER A 10 -19.89 10.55 27.19
N SER A 11 -20.92 10.33 26.38
CA SER A 11 -20.82 9.62 25.11
C SER A 11 -20.00 10.37 24.07
N ALA A 12 -20.20 11.68 23.92
CA ALA A 12 -19.43 12.50 22.98
C ALA A 12 -17.96 12.59 23.38
N GLU A 13 -17.68 12.82 24.66
CA GLU A 13 -16.30 12.85 25.17
C GLU A 13 -15.59 11.50 25.03
N ILE A 14 -16.31 10.38 25.20
CA ILE A 14 -15.75 9.04 25.00
C ILE A 14 -15.38 8.85 23.52
N LEU A 15 -16.26 9.20 22.58
CA LEU A 15 -15.98 9.08 21.15
C LEU A 15 -14.78 9.93 20.74
N GLU A 16 -14.71 11.17 21.19
CA GLU A 16 -13.60 12.08 20.87
C GLU A 16 -12.25 11.52 21.37
N LYS A 17 -12.21 10.94 22.56
CA LYS A 17 -11.03 10.31 23.13
C LYS A 17 -10.64 9.00 22.45
N MET A 18 -11.57 8.31 21.79
CA MET A 18 -11.31 7.04 21.11
C MET A 18 -10.59 7.23 19.77
N ILE A 19 -10.89 8.31 19.06
CA ILE A 19 -10.30 8.54 17.72
C ILE A 19 -8.77 8.66 17.81
N GLY A 20 -8.07 7.93 16.96
CA GLY A 20 -6.61 7.88 16.92
C GLY A 20 -5.97 6.97 17.98
N GLN A 21 -6.74 6.41 18.92
CA GLN A 21 -6.22 5.44 19.87
C GLN A 21 -5.90 4.11 19.18
N SER A 22 -4.97 3.35 19.79
CA SER A 22 -4.61 2.01 19.32
C SER A 22 -5.81 1.07 19.39
N LEU A 23 -6.04 0.35 18.31
CA LEU A 23 -7.03 -0.72 18.20
C LEU A 23 -6.30 -2.05 17.97
N ARG A 24 -6.50 -3.00 18.89
CA ARG A 24 -5.97 -4.35 18.77
C ARG A 24 -7.12 -5.35 18.82
N ILE A 25 -7.08 -6.31 17.89
CA ILE A 25 -8.03 -7.41 17.84
C ILE A 25 -7.22 -8.71 17.90
N ASP A 26 -7.41 -9.46 18.96
CA ASP A 26 -6.76 -10.74 19.18
C ASP A 26 -7.85 -11.85 19.28
N GLU A 27 -7.57 -12.98 18.70
CA GLU A 27 -8.32 -14.23 18.87
C GLU A 27 -7.79 -14.95 20.11
N VAL A 28 -8.67 -15.33 21.00
CA VAL A 28 -8.33 -16.10 22.20
C VAL A 28 -8.22 -17.58 21.82
N ILE A 29 -7.03 -18.13 21.84
CA ILE A 29 -6.79 -19.57 21.55
C ILE A 29 -6.91 -20.38 22.82
N ASP A 30 -6.34 -19.91 23.91
CA ASP A 30 -6.37 -20.54 25.21
C ASP A 30 -6.32 -19.46 26.29
N GLU A 31 -7.45 -19.22 26.95
CA GLU A 31 -7.58 -18.17 27.97
C GLU A 31 -6.81 -18.53 29.25
N GLU A 32 -6.78 -19.82 29.62
CA GLU A 32 -6.12 -20.28 30.84
C GLU A 32 -4.60 -20.13 30.77
N ASN A 33 -4.02 -20.40 29.58
CA ASN A 33 -2.59 -20.25 29.32
C ASN A 33 -2.21 -18.87 28.74
N GLY A 34 -3.18 -17.99 28.50
CA GLY A 34 -2.96 -16.65 27.97
C GLY A 34 -2.46 -16.65 26.52
N TRP A 35 -2.87 -17.61 25.72
CA TRP A 35 -2.48 -17.71 24.31
C TRP A 35 -3.45 -16.96 23.42
N TYR A 36 -2.93 -15.89 22.79
CA TYR A 36 -3.67 -15.03 21.89
C TYR A 36 -3.01 -15.01 20.52
N ARG A 37 -3.84 -14.96 19.47
CA ARG A 37 -3.37 -14.80 18.10
C ARG A 37 -3.83 -13.45 17.56
N ARG A 38 -2.89 -12.57 17.19
CA ARG A 38 -3.19 -11.26 16.64
C ARG A 38 -3.91 -11.39 15.32
N LEU A 39 -5.08 -10.76 15.20
CA LEU A 39 -5.83 -10.63 13.95
C LEU A 39 -5.60 -9.27 13.30
N PHE A 40 -5.50 -8.22 14.12
CA PHE A 40 -5.35 -6.85 13.63
C PHE A 40 -4.71 -5.96 14.69
N CYS A 41 -3.89 -5.01 14.22
CA CYS A 41 -3.40 -3.88 14.99
C CYS A 41 -3.40 -2.62 14.13
N GLY A 42 -3.85 -1.50 14.72
CA GLY A 42 -3.93 -0.23 14.03
C GLY A 42 -4.46 0.87 14.93
N SER A 43 -5.07 1.87 14.32
CA SER A 43 -5.67 3.01 15.00
C SER A 43 -7.16 3.11 14.74
N ILE A 44 -7.92 3.64 15.68
CA ILE A 44 -9.35 3.90 15.53
C ILE A 44 -9.53 5.10 14.59
N LYS A 45 -10.16 4.88 13.44
CA LYS A 45 -10.44 5.90 12.42
C LYS A 45 -11.79 6.56 12.63
N SER A 46 -12.78 5.79 13.02
CA SER A 46 -14.11 6.30 13.36
C SER A 46 -14.77 5.45 14.43
N ALA A 47 -15.63 6.09 15.22
CA ALA A 47 -16.47 5.42 16.18
C ALA A 47 -17.85 6.07 16.21
N SER A 48 -18.89 5.28 16.45
CA SER A 48 -20.25 5.77 16.62
C SER A 48 -20.94 5.02 17.74
N ILE A 49 -21.86 5.69 18.44
CA ILE A 49 -22.70 5.09 19.47
C ILE A 49 -24.14 5.22 19.03
N THR A 50 -24.86 4.12 19.00
CA THR A 50 -26.29 4.07 18.75
C THR A 50 -27.00 3.63 20.02
N HIS A 51 -28.08 4.34 20.40
CA HIS A 51 -28.91 4.06 21.55
C HIS A 51 -30.33 3.72 21.11
N VAL A 52 -30.81 2.54 21.49
CA VAL A 52 -32.18 2.09 21.22
C VAL A 52 -32.74 1.45 22.48
N GLY A 53 -33.69 2.12 23.12
CA GLY A 53 -34.20 1.71 24.47
C GLY A 53 -33.05 1.74 25.49
N ASP A 54 -32.81 0.65 26.17
CA ASP A 54 -31.71 0.48 27.14
C ASP A 54 -30.42 -0.12 26.53
N LEU A 55 -30.41 -0.32 25.21
CA LEU A 55 -29.30 -0.93 24.51
C LEU A 55 -28.37 0.12 23.84
N PHE A 56 -27.13 0.12 24.23
CA PHE A 56 -26.06 0.90 23.57
C PHE A 56 -25.24 0.01 22.68
N THR A 57 -25.07 0.41 21.42
CA THR A 57 -24.19 -0.25 20.46
C THR A 57 -23.08 0.71 20.08
N ILE A 58 -21.84 0.30 20.25
CA ILE A 58 -20.66 1.04 19.79
C ILE A 58 -20.14 0.35 18.53
N MET A 59 -20.08 1.11 17.45
CA MET A 59 -19.44 0.68 16.20
C MET A 59 -18.08 1.38 16.09
N ILE A 60 -17.02 0.62 15.91
CA ILE A 60 -15.65 1.12 15.77
C ILE A 60 -15.11 0.66 14.42
N SER A 61 -14.53 1.60 13.67
CA SER A 61 -13.75 1.31 12.47
C SER A 61 -12.29 1.65 12.72
N GLY A 62 -11.41 0.71 12.43
CA GLY A 62 -9.96 0.86 12.55
C GLY A 62 -9.27 0.74 11.19
N ILE A 63 -8.06 1.26 11.13
CA ILE A 63 -7.17 1.16 9.98
C ILE A 63 -5.77 0.76 10.48
N SER A 64 -5.02 -0.01 9.68
CA SER A 64 -3.65 -0.39 10.02
C SER A 64 -2.75 0.83 10.22
N ASN A 65 -1.67 0.68 10.99
CA ASN A 65 -0.74 1.77 11.28
C ASN A 65 -0.02 2.31 10.03
N SER A 66 -0.09 1.62 8.89
CA SER A 66 0.35 2.14 7.59
C SER A 66 -0.42 3.38 7.13
N ASP A 67 -1.58 3.69 7.73
CA ASP A 67 -2.32 4.96 7.55
C ASP A 67 -1.46 6.21 7.87
N LEU A 68 -0.45 6.06 8.74
CA LEU A 68 0.49 7.14 9.04
C LEU A 68 1.25 7.63 7.81
N LEU A 69 1.49 6.76 6.84
CA LEU A 69 2.13 7.08 5.55
C LEU A 69 1.20 7.81 4.58
N ASP A 70 -0.11 7.83 4.84
CA ASP A 70 -1.14 8.39 3.96
C ASP A 70 -1.71 9.74 4.44
N ARG A 71 -1.16 10.30 5.52
CA ARG A 71 -1.70 11.51 6.16
C ARG A 71 -1.26 12.80 5.53
N GLU A 72 -0.01 12.87 5.07
CA GLU A 72 0.59 14.09 4.55
C GLU A 72 0.95 13.92 3.08
N LYS A 73 0.64 14.96 2.29
CA LYS A 73 1.08 15.06 0.90
C LYS A 73 2.42 15.74 0.85
N LYS A 74 3.32 15.18 0.05
CA LYS A 74 4.68 15.66 -0.13
C LYS A 74 5.00 15.89 -1.59
N SER A 75 6.00 16.78 -1.84
CA SER A 75 6.54 17.00 -3.16
C SER A 75 8.05 16.92 -3.09
N ARG A 76 8.66 16.06 -3.91
CA ARG A 76 10.11 15.86 -4.04
C ARG A 76 10.44 15.14 -5.32
N SER A 77 11.68 15.22 -5.77
CA SER A 77 12.16 14.49 -6.95
C SER A 77 13.20 13.41 -6.60
N PHE A 78 13.33 12.43 -7.50
CA PHE A 78 14.36 11.41 -7.50
C PHE A 78 15.06 11.49 -8.84
N GLN A 79 16.21 12.17 -8.86
CA GLN A 79 16.89 12.59 -10.09
C GLN A 79 18.03 11.63 -10.50
N ASN A 80 18.57 10.85 -9.55
CA ASN A 80 19.63 9.90 -9.85
C ASN A 80 19.07 8.64 -10.52
N LEU A 81 19.27 8.51 -11.81
CA LEU A 81 18.76 7.40 -12.63
C LEU A 81 19.30 6.02 -12.22
N TYR A 82 20.45 5.99 -11.55
CA TYR A 82 21.13 4.74 -11.13
C TYR A 82 20.66 4.27 -9.74
N GLN A 83 19.90 5.07 -9.03
CA GLN A 83 19.32 4.59 -7.77
C GLN A 83 18.24 3.54 -8.03
N THR A 84 18.10 2.60 -7.10
CA THR A 84 17.13 1.52 -7.24
C THR A 84 15.76 1.93 -6.70
N TYR A 85 14.71 1.28 -7.17
CA TYR A 85 13.36 1.46 -6.62
C TYR A 85 13.31 1.17 -5.11
N ASN A 86 14.08 0.18 -4.64
CA ASN A 86 14.22 -0.12 -3.21
C ASN A 86 14.78 1.09 -2.45
N SER A 87 15.85 1.73 -2.95
CA SER A 87 16.44 2.90 -2.30
C SER A 87 15.49 4.11 -2.28
N VAL A 88 14.67 4.27 -3.33
CA VAL A 88 13.61 5.29 -3.35
C VAL A 88 12.59 5.04 -2.23
N VAL A 89 12.09 3.81 -2.11
CA VAL A 89 11.16 3.44 -1.05
C VAL A 89 11.80 3.61 0.34
N GLN A 90 13.07 3.23 0.49
CA GLN A 90 13.81 3.41 1.75
C GLN A 90 13.87 4.90 2.17
N LYS A 91 14.17 5.81 1.23
CA LYS A 91 14.20 7.25 1.49
C LYS A 91 12.81 7.75 1.93
N VAL A 92 11.76 7.33 1.24
CA VAL A 92 10.38 7.69 1.57
C VAL A 92 10.00 7.22 2.96
N MET A 93 10.31 5.97 3.30
CA MET A 93 9.98 5.38 4.60
C MET A 93 10.75 6.02 5.76
N SER A 94 11.95 6.55 5.52
CA SER A 94 12.76 7.20 6.56
C SER A 94 12.16 8.48 7.13
N ASP A 95 11.21 9.10 6.43
CA ASP A 95 10.54 10.32 6.87
C ASP A 95 9.45 10.06 7.93
N THR A 96 8.97 8.83 8.01
CA THR A 96 7.96 8.46 9.01
C THR A 96 8.62 7.69 10.14
N LYS A 97 8.45 8.21 11.35
CA LYS A 97 9.04 7.61 12.55
C LYS A 97 8.64 6.14 12.70
N ASP A 98 9.63 5.30 12.96
CA ASP A 98 9.48 3.85 13.22
C ASP A 98 8.81 3.10 12.05
N ALA A 99 8.71 3.70 10.87
CA ALA A 99 8.20 3.04 9.69
C ALA A 99 9.22 2.03 9.14
N SER A 100 8.71 0.90 8.65
CA SER A 100 9.53 -0.18 8.11
C SER A 100 8.89 -0.81 6.88
N PHE A 101 9.70 -1.41 6.03
CA PHE A 101 9.20 -2.19 4.91
C PHE A 101 10.09 -3.40 4.63
N GLN A 102 9.52 -4.38 3.96
CA GLN A 102 10.24 -5.54 3.46
C GLN A 102 10.12 -5.59 1.95
N TRP A 103 11.28 -5.60 1.29
CA TRP A 103 11.36 -5.76 -0.16
C TRP A 103 11.26 -7.23 -0.52
N LYS A 104 10.26 -7.60 -1.31
CA LYS A 104 9.95 -9.00 -1.65
C LYS A 104 10.18 -9.34 -3.12
N LEU A 105 10.75 -8.43 -3.88
CA LEU A 105 11.13 -8.66 -5.26
C LEU A 105 12.56 -9.21 -5.33
N SER A 106 12.76 -10.22 -6.16
CA SER A 106 14.07 -10.87 -6.34
C SER A 106 15.07 -10.03 -7.13
N ASN A 107 14.57 -9.17 -8.02
CA ASN A 107 15.39 -8.35 -8.90
C ASN A 107 15.36 -6.90 -8.44
N GLU A 108 16.54 -6.34 -8.19
CA GLU A 108 16.73 -4.93 -7.95
C GLU A 108 16.82 -4.21 -9.30
N GLN A 109 15.97 -3.19 -9.49
CA GLN A 109 15.92 -2.42 -10.74
C GLN A 109 16.20 -0.96 -10.44
N ASN A 110 16.98 -0.34 -11.33
CA ASN A 110 17.20 1.11 -11.31
C ASN A 110 15.95 1.83 -11.81
N ILE A 111 15.75 3.06 -11.34
CA ILE A 111 14.57 3.85 -11.76
C ILE A 111 14.65 4.26 -13.24
N ASN A 112 15.85 4.44 -13.79
CA ASN A 112 16.14 4.77 -15.21
C ASN A 112 15.36 5.96 -15.78
N ARG A 113 14.65 6.72 -14.95
CA ARG A 113 13.85 7.90 -15.31
C ARG A 113 13.74 8.85 -14.11
N LEU A 114 13.49 10.12 -14.40
CA LEU A 114 13.10 11.08 -13.37
C LEU A 114 11.76 10.63 -12.74
N ILE A 115 11.74 10.53 -11.42
CA ILE A 115 10.51 10.26 -10.66
C ILE A 115 10.23 11.45 -9.75
N VAL A 116 9.00 11.95 -9.78
CA VAL A 116 8.55 13.04 -8.91
C VAL A 116 7.38 12.57 -8.10
N GLN A 117 7.48 12.66 -6.77
CA GLN A 117 6.33 12.67 -5.87
C GLN A 117 5.81 14.12 -5.87
N TYR A 118 4.57 14.32 -6.25
CA TYR A 118 3.98 15.67 -6.34
C TYR A 118 2.58 15.65 -5.74
N GLU A 119 2.37 16.41 -4.67
CA GLU A 119 1.08 16.46 -3.94
C GLU A 119 0.51 15.07 -3.67
N GLU A 120 1.36 14.12 -3.32
CA GLU A 120 1.07 12.71 -3.16
C GLU A 120 1.56 12.23 -1.80
N SER A 121 0.75 11.44 -1.06
CA SER A 121 1.18 10.86 0.19
C SER A 121 2.30 9.82 -0.02
N ASP A 122 3.04 9.50 1.01
CA ASP A 122 4.08 8.46 0.94
C ASP A 122 3.47 7.09 0.59
N TRP A 123 2.27 6.79 1.11
CA TRP A 123 1.55 5.57 0.79
C TRP A 123 1.10 5.50 -0.68
N GLU A 124 0.52 6.59 -1.20
CA GLU A 124 0.13 6.68 -2.62
C GLU A 124 1.36 6.56 -3.53
N PHE A 125 2.45 7.27 -3.18
CA PHE A 125 3.70 7.24 -3.92
C PHE A 125 4.30 5.83 -3.97
N VAL A 126 4.45 5.14 -2.83
CA VAL A 126 5.01 3.78 -2.81
C VAL A 126 4.13 2.79 -3.59
N LYS A 127 2.79 2.92 -3.54
CA LYS A 127 1.90 2.12 -4.40
C LYS A 127 2.13 2.38 -5.88
N ARG A 128 2.40 3.64 -6.27
CA ARG A 128 2.74 4.00 -7.64
C ARG A 128 4.10 3.45 -8.04
N ILE A 129 5.11 3.57 -7.18
CA ILE A 129 6.44 2.97 -7.39
C ILE A 129 6.33 1.45 -7.57
N ALA A 130 5.57 0.76 -6.74
CA ALA A 130 5.35 -0.68 -6.90
C ALA A 130 4.68 -1.03 -8.25
N SER A 131 3.80 -0.16 -8.75
CA SER A 131 3.15 -0.38 -10.05
C SER A 131 4.11 -0.27 -11.23
N HIS A 132 5.21 0.50 -11.13
CA HIS A 132 6.25 0.54 -12.15
C HIS A 132 6.97 -0.82 -12.32
N MET A 133 6.90 -1.65 -11.28
CA MET A 133 7.42 -3.02 -11.27
C MET A 133 6.30 -4.05 -11.38
N HIS A 134 5.10 -3.62 -11.78
CA HIS A 134 3.90 -4.43 -11.95
C HIS A 134 3.50 -5.25 -10.70
N THR A 135 3.88 -4.79 -9.49
CA THR A 135 3.60 -5.46 -8.23
C THR A 135 2.77 -4.61 -7.27
N PHE A 136 2.44 -5.16 -6.10
CA PHE A 136 1.59 -4.53 -5.09
C PHE A 136 2.36 -4.19 -3.82
N VAL A 137 1.78 -3.29 -3.04
CA VAL A 137 2.15 -3.03 -1.65
C VAL A 137 1.09 -3.65 -0.75
N ILE A 138 1.52 -4.35 0.28
CA ILE A 138 0.67 -5.01 1.27
C ILE A 138 1.00 -4.39 2.63
N ALA A 139 0.01 -3.78 3.29
CA ALA A 139 0.17 -3.30 4.66
C ALA A 139 0.32 -4.50 5.62
N ASP A 140 1.17 -4.37 6.63
CA ASP A 140 1.25 -5.35 7.71
C ASP A 140 0.22 -4.99 8.78
N GLU A 141 -0.94 -5.61 8.70
CA GLU A 141 -2.10 -5.35 9.56
C GLU A 141 -1.95 -5.86 11.00
N LYS A 142 -0.87 -6.58 11.29
CA LYS A 142 -0.59 -7.15 12.62
C LYS A 142 0.51 -6.39 13.37
N ASN A 143 1.17 -5.44 12.71
CA ASN A 143 2.27 -4.70 13.29
C ASN A 143 1.79 -3.47 14.09
N ASP A 144 2.38 -3.27 15.25
CA ASP A 144 2.12 -2.09 16.08
C ASP A 144 2.68 -0.78 15.48
N LEU A 145 3.59 -0.90 14.50
CA LEU A 145 4.26 0.20 13.81
C LEU A 145 3.86 0.26 12.33
N PRO A 146 4.03 1.41 11.65
CA PRO A 146 3.83 1.50 10.21
C PRO A 146 4.73 0.51 9.49
N SER A 147 4.15 -0.52 8.89
CA SER A 147 4.92 -1.57 8.23
C SER A 147 4.22 -2.05 6.97
N MET A 148 5.00 -2.40 5.95
CA MET A 148 4.49 -2.92 4.70
C MET A 148 5.46 -3.87 4.01
N TYR A 149 4.91 -4.62 3.06
CA TYR A 149 5.66 -5.45 2.11
C TYR A 149 5.53 -4.85 0.71
N VAL A 150 6.64 -4.69 0.00
CA VAL A 150 6.66 -4.31 -1.42
C VAL A 150 6.92 -5.56 -2.24
N GLY A 151 5.94 -5.98 -3.02
CA GLY A 151 5.95 -7.25 -3.72
C GLY A 151 5.20 -8.36 -2.97
N VAL A 152 4.99 -9.47 -3.65
CA VAL A 152 4.28 -10.64 -3.14
C VAL A 152 5.28 -11.79 -2.99
N GLN A 153 5.32 -12.38 -1.80
CA GLN A 153 6.16 -13.54 -1.49
C GLN A 153 5.32 -14.62 -0.85
N LYS A 154 5.40 -15.85 -1.37
CA LYS A 154 4.82 -17.03 -0.73
C LYS A 154 5.36 -17.18 0.69
N LYS A 155 4.45 -17.25 1.67
CA LYS A 155 4.76 -17.54 3.08
C LYS A 155 4.69 -19.06 3.32
N SER A 156 3.73 -19.51 4.09
CA SER A 156 3.57 -20.92 4.46
C SER A 156 2.68 -21.65 3.47
N GLN A 157 3.09 -22.86 3.10
CA GLN A 157 2.18 -23.76 2.38
C GLN A 157 1.12 -24.27 3.33
N ARG A 158 -0.12 -24.32 2.84
CA ARG A 158 -1.29 -24.82 3.56
C ARG A 158 -1.93 -25.97 2.78
N ASP A 159 -2.55 -26.88 3.51
CA ASP A 159 -3.24 -28.01 2.91
C ASP A 159 -4.61 -27.56 2.37
N TRP A 160 -4.82 -27.81 1.07
CA TRP A 160 -6.13 -27.64 0.45
C TRP A 160 -6.99 -28.86 0.78
N LYS A 161 -8.14 -28.64 1.45
CA LYS A 161 -9.09 -29.70 1.77
C LYS A 161 -10.10 -29.82 0.61
N ASP A 162 -10.20 -30.99 0.00
CA ASP A 162 -11.10 -31.26 -1.12
C ASP A 162 -12.60 -31.01 -0.80
N GLU A 163 -12.96 -31.08 0.49
CA GLU A 163 -14.30 -30.80 1.00
C GLU A 163 -14.60 -29.28 1.13
N THR A 164 -13.63 -28.42 0.84
CA THR A 164 -13.82 -26.98 0.96
C THR A 164 -14.80 -26.47 -0.10
N LEU A 165 -15.93 -25.92 0.32
CA LEU A 165 -16.86 -25.25 -0.57
C LEU A 165 -16.21 -23.96 -1.09
N TYR A 166 -16.03 -23.86 -2.40
CA TYR A 166 -15.41 -22.69 -3.05
C TYR A 166 -16.21 -22.19 -4.25
N VAL A 167 -15.99 -20.93 -4.58
CA VAL A 167 -16.47 -20.31 -5.81
C VAL A 167 -15.26 -20.07 -6.71
N TYR A 168 -15.38 -20.52 -7.96
CA TYR A 168 -14.38 -20.32 -8.99
C TYR A 168 -14.78 -19.14 -9.87
N GLU A 169 -13.93 -18.13 -9.96
CA GLU A 169 -14.21 -16.91 -10.69
C GLU A 169 -13.03 -16.51 -11.58
N LYS A 170 -13.32 -15.83 -12.67
CA LYS A 170 -12.31 -15.29 -13.59
C LYS A 170 -12.47 -13.78 -13.73
N GLY A 171 -11.40 -13.03 -13.45
CA GLY A 171 -11.37 -11.58 -13.64
C GLY A 171 -10.95 -11.20 -15.07
N ILE A 172 -11.87 -10.66 -15.88
CA ILE A 172 -11.60 -10.32 -17.28
C ILE A 172 -10.84 -8.98 -17.43
N GLU A 173 -11.12 -7.98 -16.62
CA GLU A 173 -10.55 -6.63 -16.79
C GLU A 173 -9.02 -6.59 -16.65
N LYS A 174 -8.49 -7.21 -15.60
CA LYS A 174 -7.04 -7.29 -15.38
C LYS A 174 -6.35 -8.10 -16.49
N GLN A 175 -7.02 -9.11 -16.99
CA GLN A 175 -6.53 -9.93 -18.08
C GLN A 175 -6.32 -9.13 -19.36
N TYR A 176 -7.27 -8.29 -19.76
CA TYR A 176 -7.12 -7.47 -20.96
C TYR A 176 -5.98 -6.47 -20.86
N GLN A 177 -5.82 -5.80 -19.72
CA GLN A 177 -4.71 -4.86 -19.51
C GLN A 177 -3.36 -5.57 -19.55
N SER A 178 -3.24 -6.70 -18.89
CA SER A 178 -2.01 -7.49 -18.88
C SER A 178 -1.62 -8.01 -20.27
N ILE A 179 -2.58 -8.39 -21.11
CA ILE A 179 -2.33 -8.81 -22.50
C ILE A 179 -1.86 -7.63 -23.36
N LEU A 180 -2.45 -6.44 -23.17
CA LEU A 180 -2.05 -5.23 -23.89
C LEU A 180 -0.60 -4.82 -23.55
N ASP A 181 -0.16 -5.10 -22.32
CA ASP A 181 1.21 -4.84 -21.86
C ASP A 181 2.18 -6.00 -22.19
N GLY A 182 1.73 -7.01 -22.96
CA GLY A 182 2.56 -8.09 -23.45
C GLY A 182 2.88 -9.21 -22.46
N ASN A 183 2.20 -9.26 -21.33
CA ASN A 183 2.42 -10.23 -20.28
C ASN A 183 1.18 -11.09 -20.04
N ASN A 184 1.35 -12.40 -19.90
CA ASN A 184 0.45 -13.37 -19.28
C ASN A 184 -0.58 -14.09 -20.17
N SER A 185 -0.75 -15.36 -19.86
CA SER A 185 -1.72 -16.26 -20.48
C SER A 185 -3.14 -16.03 -19.93
N HIS A 186 -4.16 -16.48 -20.69
CA HIS A 186 -5.56 -16.37 -20.30
C HIS A 186 -5.91 -17.04 -18.95
N ASN A 187 -5.08 -17.98 -18.47
CA ASN A 187 -5.34 -18.75 -17.26
C ASN A 187 -4.76 -18.14 -15.97
N ASP A 188 -3.97 -17.07 -16.10
CA ASP A 188 -3.26 -16.50 -14.92
C ASP A 188 -4.18 -15.70 -14.01
N PHE A 189 -5.36 -15.27 -14.50
CA PHE A 189 -6.32 -14.45 -13.74
C PHE A 189 -7.49 -15.23 -13.14
N LEU A 190 -7.29 -16.53 -12.95
CA LEU A 190 -8.21 -17.38 -12.22
C LEU A 190 -8.01 -17.20 -10.70
N TYR A 191 -9.11 -17.20 -9.97
CA TYR A 191 -9.07 -17.19 -8.51
C TYR A 191 -10.17 -18.05 -7.91
N TYR A 192 -9.94 -18.53 -6.69
CA TYR A 192 -10.91 -19.22 -5.87
C TYR A 192 -11.27 -18.35 -4.67
N SER A 193 -12.55 -18.37 -4.29
CA SER A 193 -13.04 -17.78 -3.04
C SER A 193 -13.63 -18.88 -2.19
N PHE A 194 -13.21 -18.97 -0.93
CA PHE A 194 -13.70 -20.00 0.01
C PHE A 194 -13.83 -19.44 1.42
N ARG A 195 -14.53 -20.17 2.27
CA ARG A 195 -14.65 -19.89 3.70
C ARG A 195 -14.01 -21.01 4.52
N SER A 196 -13.44 -20.65 5.67
CA SER A 196 -12.81 -21.58 6.59
C SER A 196 -12.88 -21.04 8.02
N GLU A 197 -12.87 -21.91 9.00
CA GLU A 197 -12.64 -21.58 10.41
C GLU A 197 -11.13 -21.42 10.68
N GLU A 198 -10.29 -21.97 9.81
CA GLU A 198 -8.84 -21.86 9.92
C GLU A 198 -8.35 -20.45 9.58
N ASN A 199 -7.49 -19.91 10.42
CA ASN A 199 -6.91 -18.59 10.26
C ASN A 199 -5.58 -18.65 9.51
N TYR A 200 -5.64 -18.50 8.19
CA TYR A 200 -4.47 -18.38 7.32
C TYR A 200 -4.05 -16.91 7.20
N ASP A 201 -2.77 -16.67 6.89
CA ASP A 201 -2.24 -15.31 6.68
C ASP A 201 -2.27 -14.91 5.20
N LEU A 202 -2.27 -13.59 4.94
CA LEU A 202 -2.03 -13.09 3.60
C LEU A 202 -0.67 -13.62 3.09
N CYS A 203 -0.64 -14.01 1.83
CA CYS A 203 0.50 -14.64 1.17
C CYS A 203 0.81 -16.08 1.60
N ASP A 204 0.05 -16.72 2.51
CA ASP A 204 0.03 -18.18 2.58
C ASP A 204 -0.50 -18.76 1.26
N TRP A 205 -0.13 -19.97 0.93
CA TRP A 205 -0.46 -20.53 -0.39
C TRP A 205 -0.89 -21.98 -0.32
N PHE A 206 -1.67 -22.40 -1.32
CA PHE A 206 -2.19 -23.74 -1.50
C PHE A 206 -1.74 -24.32 -2.83
N THR A 207 -1.67 -25.64 -2.91
CA THR A 207 -1.62 -26.37 -4.17
C THR A 207 -3.02 -26.84 -4.52
N ILE A 208 -3.58 -26.36 -5.62
CA ILE A 208 -4.90 -26.73 -6.13
C ILE A 208 -4.70 -27.24 -7.56
N GLU A 209 -5.11 -28.47 -7.84
CA GLU A 209 -4.94 -29.10 -9.18
C GLU A 209 -3.49 -29.06 -9.70
N GLY A 210 -2.50 -29.15 -8.83
CA GLY A 210 -1.08 -29.12 -9.18
C GLY A 210 -0.48 -27.72 -9.37
N GLU A 211 -1.27 -26.64 -9.25
CA GLU A 211 -0.84 -25.25 -9.38
C GLU A 211 -0.85 -24.52 -8.04
N SER A 212 0.02 -23.52 -7.89
CA SER A 212 0.13 -22.73 -6.66
C SER A 212 -0.81 -21.52 -6.66
N PHE A 213 -1.62 -21.40 -5.62
CA PHE A 213 -2.51 -20.27 -5.39
C PHE A 213 -2.18 -19.58 -4.07
N ILE A 214 -2.02 -18.27 -4.11
CA ILE A 214 -1.60 -17.44 -2.97
C ILE A 214 -2.81 -16.67 -2.44
N ILE A 215 -2.95 -16.57 -1.12
CA ILE A 215 -3.99 -15.77 -0.47
C ILE A 215 -3.75 -14.29 -0.78
N SER A 216 -4.67 -13.69 -1.53
CA SER A 216 -4.65 -12.28 -1.93
C SER A 216 -5.60 -11.41 -1.11
N SER A 217 -6.61 -12.02 -0.47
CA SER A 217 -7.58 -11.30 0.36
C SER A 217 -8.03 -12.20 1.50
N LYS A 218 -8.24 -11.58 2.65
CA LYS A 218 -8.75 -12.20 3.88
C LYS A 218 -9.77 -11.28 4.51
N LYS A 219 -10.88 -11.85 4.92
CA LYS A 219 -11.91 -11.16 5.70
C LYS A 219 -12.30 -12.05 6.88
N ALA A 220 -12.20 -11.54 8.10
CA ALA A 220 -12.67 -12.21 9.30
C ALA A 220 -14.04 -11.66 9.70
N ILE A 221 -14.97 -12.52 10.05
CA ILE A 221 -16.31 -12.17 10.51
C ILE A 221 -16.61 -13.04 11.73
N PHE A 222 -17.05 -12.38 12.81
CA PHE A 222 -17.60 -13.08 13.97
C PHE A 222 -19.13 -13.11 13.86
N GLU A 223 -19.67 -14.26 13.58
CA GLU A 223 -21.10 -14.46 13.36
C GLU A 223 -21.61 -15.66 14.16
N ARG A 224 -22.74 -15.49 14.88
CA ARG A 224 -23.38 -16.54 15.66
C ARG A 224 -22.50 -17.27 16.67
N GLY A 225 -21.47 -16.59 17.20
CA GLY A 225 -20.54 -17.17 18.17
C GLY A 225 -19.30 -17.81 17.55
N GLU A 226 -19.19 -17.83 16.23
CA GLU A 226 -18.08 -18.43 15.49
C GLU A 226 -17.27 -17.37 14.74
N LEU A 227 -15.94 -17.53 14.70
CA LEU A 227 -15.06 -16.71 13.91
C LEU A 227 -14.79 -17.41 12.57
N LEU A 228 -15.32 -16.82 11.50
CA LEU A 228 -15.22 -17.34 10.15
C LEU A 228 -14.33 -16.43 9.29
N PHE A 229 -13.52 -17.06 8.46
CA PHE A 229 -12.65 -16.35 7.52
C PHE A 229 -13.10 -16.62 6.09
N SER A 230 -13.15 -15.56 5.30
CA SER A 230 -13.35 -15.63 3.85
C SER A 230 -12.05 -15.28 3.16
N TYR A 231 -11.62 -16.12 2.25
CA TYR A 231 -10.36 -16.00 1.52
C TYR A 231 -10.59 -15.88 0.03
N LYS A 232 -9.68 -15.17 -0.62
CA LYS A 232 -9.51 -15.19 -2.07
C LYS A 232 -8.07 -15.61 -2.35
N VAL A 233 -7.89 -16.62 -3.19
CA VAL A 233 -6.59 -17.12 -3.63
C VAL A 233 -6.45 -17.03 -5.14
N GLN A 234 -5.29 -16.68 -5.61
CA GLN A 234 -4.99 -16.46 -7.02
C GLN A 234 -3.55 -16.86 -7.35
N LYS A 235 -3.25 -17.10 -8.63
CA LYS A 235 -1.90 -17.40 -9.08
C LYS A 235 -0.96 -16.21 -8.86
N GLU A 236 0.34 -16.48 -8.70
CA GLU A 236 1.35 -15.44 -8.53
C GLU A 236 1.35 -14.43 -9.69
N ALA A 237 1.24 -14.90 -10.93
CA ALA A 237 1.18 -14.06 -12.12
C ALA A 237 0.00 -13.08 -12.12
N SER A 238 -1.09 -13.38 -11.41
CA SER A 238 -2.25 -12.47 -11.31
C SER A 238 -2.09 -11.36 -10.27
N PHE A 239 -0.98 -11.35 -9.51
CA PHE A 239 -0.56 -10.19 -8.71
C PHE A 239 0.14 -9.13 -9.57
N TRP A 240 -0.36 -8.93 -10.76
CA TRP A 240 0.08 -7.92 -11.69
C TRP A 240 -0.86 -6.70 -11.66
N GLN A 241 -0.29 -5.51 -11.81
CA GLN A 241 -1.06 -4.29 -12.05
C GLN A 241 -0.37 -3.43 -13.11
N SER A 242 -1.18 -2.66 -13.83
CA SER A 242 -0.69 -1.65 -14.76
C SER A 242 0.04 -0.52 -14.04
N GLU A 243 0.96 0.12 -14.74
CA GLU A 243 1.65 1.30 -14.24
C GLU A 243 0.65 2.41 -13.88
N LYS A 244 0.80 2.99 -12.69
CA LYS A 244 0.01 4.11 -12.21
C LYS A 244 0.74 5.41 -12.43
N TYR A 245 -0.01 6.45 -12.73
CA TYR A 245 0.51 7.79 -12.98
C TYR A 245 -0.05 8.78 -11.96
N ASN A 246 0.78 9.75 -11.56
CA ASN A 246 0.32 10.89 -10.79
C ASN A 246 -0.20 11.95 -11.75
N TYR A 247 -1.51 12.07 -11.88
CA TYR A 247 -2.14 13.05 -12.76
C TYR A 247 -2.11 14.47 -12.21
N ALA A 248 -1.83 14.67 -10.91
CA ALA A 248 -1.74 15.99 -10.31
C ALA A 248 -0.57 16.82 -10.86
N ILE A 249 0.50 16.16 -11.33
CA ILE A 249 1.67 16.85 -11.93
C ILE A 249 1.44 17.25 -13.39
N LYS A 250 0.37 16.77 -14.04
CA LYS A 250 0.16 17.03 -15.47
C LYS A 250 -0.10 18.53 -15.73
N GLY A 251 0.77 19.17 -16.50
CA GLY A 251 0.69 20.59 -16.84
C GLY A 251 1.20 21.54 -15.75
N VAL A 252 1.83 21.00 -14.71
CA VAL A 252 2.47 21.79 -13.66
C VAL A 252 3.85 22.26 -14.14
N ALA A 253 4.17 23.53 -13.92
CA ALA A 253 5.52 24.06 -14.02
C ALA A 253 6.17 23.95 -12.63
N LEU A 254 7.39 23.39 -12.57
CA LEU A 254 8.18 23.31 -11.35
C LEU A 254 9.31 24.35 -11.45
N ASP A 255 9.44 25.16 -10.40
CA ASP A 255 10.53 26.12 -10.27
C ASP A 255 11.81 25.43 -9.80
N GLY A 256 12.97 26.02 -10.11
CA GLY A 256 14.24 25.47 -9.70
C GLY A 256 15.44 26.35 -10.09
N ARG A 257 16.62 25.94 -9.65
CA ARG A 257 17.89 26.65 -9.89
C ARG A 257 18.83 25.79 -10.69
N ILE A 258 19.35 26.34 -11.79
CA ILE A 258 20.38 25.66 -12.59
C ILE A 258 21.68 25.58 -11.77
N LYS A 259 22.14 24.37 -11.52
CA LYS A 259 23.40 24.09 -10.82
C LYS A 259 24.56 23.89 -11.77
N LYS A 260 24.29 23.30 -12.92
CA LYS A 260 25.30 22.94 -13.92
C LYS A 260 24.69 22.91 -15.30
N THR A 261 25.53 23.21 -16.30
CA THR A 261 25.21 23.01 -17.73
C THR A 261 26.26 22.09 -18.34
N LYS A 262 25.86 21.20 -19.21
CA LYS A 262 26.77 20.35 -19.96
C LYS A 262 26.15 20.07 -21.34
N GLU A 263 26.79 20.56 -22.40
CA GLU A 263 26.28 20.47 -23.77
C GLU A 263 24.87 21.09 -23.85
N GLU A 264 23.87 20.35 -24.32
CA GLU A 264 22.48 20.78 -24.42
C GLU A 264 21.65 20.49 -23.16
N ASN A 265 22.29 20.03 -22.09
CA ASN A 265 21.61 19.66 -20.85
C ASN A 265 21.85 20.68 -19.74
N ILE A 266 20.84 20.86 -18.94
CA ILE A 266 20.88 21.58 -17.66
C ILE A 266 20.60 20.64 -16.51
N TYR A 267 21.24 20.90 -15.40
CA TYR A 267 21.06 20.17 -14.14
C TYR A 267 20.42 21.13 -13.14
N VAL A 268 19.23 20.79 -12.66
CA VAL A 268 18.38 21.72 -11.92
C VAL A 268 18.12 21.18 -10.53
N GLN A 269 18.41 21.99 -9.52
CA GLN A 269 17.85 21.83 -8.19
C GLN A 269 16.41 22.32 -8.23
N LEU A 270 15.43 21.41 -8.12
CA LEU A 270 14.04 21.77 -8.05
C LEU A 270 13.70 22.34 -6.66
N ASP A 271 12.87 23.37 -6.60
CA ASP A 271 12.51 24.02 -5.33
C ASP A 271 11.61 23.14 -4.43
N ILE A 272 11.08 22.04 -4.97
CA ILE A 272 10.36 21.01 -4.22
C ILE A 272 11.27 20.08 -3.43
N ASP A 273 12.59 20.08 -3.68
CA ASP A 273 13.57 19.23 -3.02
C ASP A 273 14.22 19.99 -1.84
N GLU A 274 14.08 19.48 -0.63
CA GLU A 274 14.70 20.04 0.57
C GLU A 274 16.23 19.82 0.62
N GLU A 275 16.68 18.67 0.10
CA GLU A 275 18.09 18.31 0.02
C GLU A 275 18.66 18.62 -1.37
N GLU A 276 19.99 18.73 -1.48
CA GLU A 276 20.64 18.93 -2.78
C GLU A 276 20.41 17.71 -3.68
N ASN A 277 19.76 17.95 -4.82
CA ASN A 277 19.34 16.93 -5.76
C ASN A 277 19.26 17.53 -7.18
N SER A 278 20.31 17.39 -7.95
CA SER A 278 20.43 17.94 -9.29
C SER A 278 21.17 17.01 -10.26
N ASP A 279 20.88 15.70 -10.15
CA ASP A 279 21.59 14.66 -10.91
C ASP A 279 20.98 14.41 -12.29
N TYR A 280 19.71 14.82 -12.51
CA TYR A 280 19.01 14.58 -13.76
C TYR A 280 19.41 15.59 -14.83
N ALA A 281 19.73 15.08 -16.01
CA ALA A 281 20.05 15.88 -17.18
C ALA A 281 18.78 16.26 -17.94
N PHE A 282 18.25 17.46 -17.67
CA PHE A 282 17.13 18.00 -18.42
C PHE A 282 17.64 18.54 -19.77
N LEU A 283 16.98 18.19 -20.86
CA LEU A 283 17.26 18.78 -22.15
C LEU A 283 16.82 20.25 -22.11
N TRP A 284 17.73 21.13 -22.55
CA TRP A 284 17.39 22.54 -22.68
C TRP A 284 16.60 22.79 -23.97
N GLU A 285 15.34 23.17 -23.84
CA GLU A 285 14.47 23.48 -24.95
C GLU A 285 13.99 24.93 -24.82
N PRO A 286 14.72 25.92 -25.42
CA PRO A 286 14.30 27.32 -25.35
C PRO A 286 13.03 27.55 -26.18
N VAL A 287 12.11 28.34 -25.64
CA VAL A 287 10.77 28.62 -26.20
C VAL A 287 10.81 29.11 -27.66
N TYR A 288 11.95 29.67 -28.10
CA TYR A 288 12.12 30.26 -29.44
C TYR A 288 13.24 29.63 -30.28
N GLY A 289 13.71 28.45 -29.92
CA GLY A 289 14.70 27.69 -30.71
C GLY A 289 16.08 28.36 -30.83
N ASN A 290 16.41 29.39 -30.01
CA ASN A 290 17.67 30.13 -30.10
C ASN A 290 18.49 30.03 -28.82
N ILE A 291 19.60 29.32 -28.89
CA ILE A 291 20.57 29.11 -27.81
C ILE A 291 21.15 30.43 -27.24
N ALA A 292 21.07 31.54 -27.98
CA ALA A 292 21.61 32.83 -27.55
C ALA A 292 20.90 33.50 -26.37
N TYR A 293 19.72 32.99 -25.94
CA TYR A 293 18.96 33.53 -24.82
C TYR A 293 19.32 32.94 -23.44
N LEU A 294 20.29 32.05 -23.36
CA LEU A 294 20.77 31.48 -22.09
C LEU A 294 21.22 32.50 -21.03
N SER A 295 21.50 33.74 -21.43
CA SER A 295 21.97 34.81 -20.54
C SER A 295 20.84 35.71 -19.97
N LEU A 296 19.59 35.55 -20.42
CA LEU A 296 18.48 36.44 -20.09
C LEU A 296 17.37 35.83 -19.27
N ILE A 297 17.45 34.54 -18.97
CA ILE A 297 16.41 33.88 -18.17
C ILE A 297 16.87 33.84 -16.73
N HIS A 298 16.32 34.71 -15.91
CA HIS A 298 16.21 34.51 -14.48
C HIS A 298 15.12 33.46 -14.28
N ILE A 299 15.56 32.21 -14.08
CA ILE A 299 14.68 31.12 -13.60
C ILE A 299 14.73 31.12 -12.08
#